data_b3d61b8ca8b041c92c974f54743f0192
#
_entry.id   b3d61b8ca8b041c92c974f54743f0192
#
_cell.length_a   1.000
_cell.length_b   1.000
_cell.length_c   1.000
_cell.angle_alpha   90.00
_cell.angle_beta   90.00
_cell.angle_gamma   90.00
#
_symmetry.space_group_name_H-M   'P 1'
#
loop_
_entity.id
_entity.type
_entity.pdbx_description
1 polymer ?
#
loop_
_entity_poly.entity_id
_entity_poly.type
_entity_poly.pdbx_seq_one_letter_code
_entity_poly.pdbx_strand_id
1 'polypeptide(L)'
;MPSLKEYRDRIASVKSTKKITSAMKMVAASKLKKAQEQAEASQPYAKAMAGMLARVAGGVVVHSGSPKLLVGTGEEKTHLLIIMTSDRGLCGGFNGNLVRKARM
;
A
#
# COMPACT_ATOMS: atom_id res chain seq x y z
N MET A 1 7.52 -45.91 15.03
CA MET A 1 8.21 -44.86 15.77
C MET A 1 9.24 -44.20 14.88
N PRO A 2 9.31 -42.88 14.78
CA PRO A 2 10.30 -42.19 13.96
C PRO A 2 11.71 -42.51 14.48
N SER A 3 12.64 -42.73 13.55
CA SER A 3 14.03 -43.06 13.89
C SER A 3 14.83 -41.82 14.29
N LEU A 4 15.93 -42.00 15.05
CA LEU A 4 16.85 -40.93 15.40
C LEU A 4 17.39 -40.18 14.18
N LYS A 5 17.52 -40.89 13.05
CA LYS A 5 17.93 -40.29 11.77
C LYS A 5 16.87 -39.28 11.26
N GLU A 6 15.60 -39.68 11.26
CA GLU A 6 14.49 -38.79 10.84
C GLU A 6 14.40 -37.52 11.69
N TYR A 7 14.61 -37.62 13.00
CA TYR A 7 14.65 -36.42 13.86
C TYR A 7 15.82 -35.50 13.51
N ARG A 8 17.00 -36.06 13.24
CA ARG A 8 18.17 -35.25 12.82
C ARG A 8 17.92 -34.55 11.50
N ASP A 9 17.36 -35.24 10.51
CA ASP A 9 17.03 -34.68 9.21
C ASP A 9 15.96 -33.58 9.32
N ARG A 10 14.96 -33.80 10.17
CA ARG A 10 13.93 -32.80 10.44
C ARG A 10 14.49 -31.55 11.13
N ILE A 11 15.38 -31.72 12.10
CA ILE A 11 16.06 -30.60 12.77
C ILE A 11 16.91 -29.82 11.77
N ALA A 12 17.64 -30.50 10.88
CA ALA A 12 18.45 -29.85 9.85
C ALA A 12 17.58 -29.04 8.87
N SER A 13 16.46 -29.62 8.43
CA SER A 13 15.49 -28.95 7.56
C SER A 13 14.90 -27.70 8.21
N VAL A 14 14.45 -27.80 9.47
CA VAL A 14 13.89 -26.65 10.19
C VAL A 14 14.95 -25.56 10.44
N LYS A 15 16.20 -25.93 10.75
CA LYS A 15 17.29 -24.98 10.86
C LYS A 15 17.55 -24.24 9.55
N SER A 16 17.48 -24.93 8.41
CA SER A 16 17.60 -24.32 7.09
C SER A 16 16.46 -23.35 6.82
N THR A 17 15.22 -23.76 7.07
CA THR A 17 14.04 -22.90 6.92
C THR A 17 14.13 -21.65 7.79
N LYS A 18 14.61 -21.80 9.04
CA LYS A 18 14.84 -20.65 9.94
C LYS A 18 15.84 -19.65 9.35
N LYS A 19 16.95 -20.13 8.74
CA LYS A 19 17.92 -19.25 8.09
C LYS A 19 17.31 -18.51 6.91
N ILE A 20 16.55 -19.19 6.09
CA ILE A 20 15.88 -18.60 4.92
C ILE A 20 14.88 -17.51 5.36
N THR A 21 14.01 -17.82 6.31
CA THR A 21 13.02 -16.86 6.81
C THR A 21 13.66 -15.65 7.49
N SER A 22 14.78 -15.85 8.21
CA SER A 22 15.56 -14.76 8.78
C SER A 22 16.13 -13.83 7.69
N ALA A 23 16.69 -14.42 6.62
CA ALA A 23 17.19 -13.65 5.47
C ALA A 23 16.05 -12.89 4.78
N MET A 24 14.90 -13.51 4.56
CA MET A 24 13.71 -12.85 4.00
C MET A 24 13.23 -11.67 4.87
N LYS A 25 13.27 -11.82 6.20
CA LYS A 25 12.95 -10.73 7.13
C LYS A 25 13.87 -9.53 6.96
N MET A 26 15.19 -9.77 6.83
CA MET A 26 16.17 -8.68 6.61
C MET A 26 15.94 -7.97 5.28
N VAL A 27 15.68 -8.70 4.20
CA VAL A 27 15.37 -8.12 2.89
C VAL A 27 14.08 -7.30 2.93
N ALA A 28 13.04 -7.83 3.59
CA ALA A 28 11.77 -7.11 3.76
C ALA A 28 11.94 -5.82 4.57
N ALA A 29 12.72 -5.86 5.66
CA ALA A 29 13.02 -4.69 6.48
C ALA A 29 13.76 -3.59 5.68
N SER A 30 14.74 -3.97 4.85
CA SER A 30 15.45 -3.03 3.98
C SER A 30 14.52 -2.38 2.95
N LYS A 31 13.62 -3.15 2.35
CA LYS A 31 12.61 -2.61 1.40
C LYS A 31 11.62 -1.67 2.09
N LEU A 32 11.18 -2.05 3.29
CA LEU A 32 10.28 -1.20 4.08
C LEU A 32 10.95 0.13 4.41
N LYS A 33 12.20 0.11 4.89
CA LYS A 33 12.96 1.34 5.19
C LYS A 33 13.04 2.26 3.96
N LYS A 34 13.41 1.71 2.80
CA LYS A 34 13.48 2.49 1.56
C LYS A 34 12.13 3.10 1.16
N ALA A 35 11.04 2.34 1.31
CA ALA A 35 9.70 2.85 1.03
C ALA A 35 9.27 3.96 2.00
N GLN A 36 9.62 3.82 3.29
CA GLN A 36 9.38 4.85 4.30
C GLN A 36 10.16 6.14 4.00
N GLU A 37 11.44 6.04 3.69
CA GLU A 37 12.27 7.19 3.32
C GLU A 37 11.69 7.93 2.10
N GLN A 38 11.23 7.21 1.08
CA GLN A 38 10.57 7.80 -0.09
C GLN A 38 9.24 8.48 0.26
N ALA A 39 8.45 7.87 1.11
CA ALA A 39 7.18 8.45 1.57
C ALA A 39 7.41 9.73 2.38
N GLU A 40 8.37 9.71 3.31
CA GLU A 40 8.74 10.89 4.10
C GLU A 40 9.28 12.03 3.22
N ALA A 41 10.13 11.72 2.23
CA ALA A 41 10.66 12.70 1.30
C ALA A 41 9.58 13.35 0.41
N SER A 42 8.51 12.63 0.10
CA SER A 42 7.39 13.15 -0.72
C SER A 42 6.36 13.96 0.07
N GLN A 43 6.30 13.80 1.40
CA GLN A 43 5.32 14.50 2.25
C GLN A 43 5.34 16.03 2.16
N PRO A 44 6.51 16.71 2.18
CA PRO A 44 6.55 18.17 2.07
C PRO A 44 5.90 18.68 0.79
N TYR A 45 6.17 17.99 -0.34
CA TYR A 45 5.56 18.33 -1.62
C TYR A 45 4.04 18.11 -1.59
N ALA A 46 3.58 16.99 -1.08
CA ALA A 46 2.15 16.68 -0.98
C ALA A 46 1.41 17.71 -0.11
N LYS A 47 2.00 18.11 1.03
CA LYS A 47 1.42 19.14 1.90
C LYS A 47 1.35 20.52 1.24
N ALA A 48 2.43 20.91 0.54
CA ALA A 48 2.47 22.20 -0.18
C ALA A 48 1.43 22.19 -1.30
N MET A 49 1.33 21.12 -2.07
CA MET A 49 0.34 20.97 -3.14
C MET A 49 -1.09 21.02 -2.61
N ALA A 50 -1.39 20.31 -1.53
CA ALA A 50 -2.70 20.34 -0.89
C ALA A 50 -3.06 21.75 -0.41
N GLY A 51 -2.12 22.49 0.17
CA GLY A 51 -2.31 23.87 0.59
C GLY A 51 -2.56 24.84 -0.59
N MET A 52 -1.88 24.62 -1.71
CA MET A 52 -2.13 25.40 -2.94
C MET A 52 -3.52 25.11 -3.51
N LEU A 53 -3.89 23.84 -3.60
CA LEU A 53 -5.20 23.43 -4.10
C LEU A 53 -6.33 23.96 -3.22
N ALA A 54 -6.18 23.92 -1.90
CA ALA A 54 -7.17 24.47 -0.97
C ALA A 54 -7.38 25.99 -1.16
N ARG A 55 -6.30 26.73 -1.39
CA ARG A 55 -6.38 28.18 -1.67
C ARG A 55 -7.06 28.49 -3.00
N VAL A 56 -6.70 27.74 -4.04
CA VAL A 56 -7.32 27.87 -5.38
C VAL A 56 -8.81 27.52 -5.30
N ALA A 57 -9.14 26.39 -4.69
CA ALA A 57 -10.52 25.95 -4.55
C ALA A 57 -11.37 26.93 -3.70
N GLY A 58 -10.80 27.49 -2.63
CA GLY A 58 -11.48 28.49 -1.80
C GLY A 58 -11.71 29.84 -2.48
N GLY A 59 -10.94 30.17 -3.52
CA GLY A 59 -11.12 31.39 -4.32
C GLY A 59 -12.06 31.24 -5.52
N VAL A 60 -12.51 30.01 -5.83
CA VAL A 60 -13.38 29.75 -6.99
C VAL A 60 -14.83 29.97 -6.60
N VAL A 61 -15.47 31.00 -7.20
CA VAL A 61 -16.93 31.17 -7.14
C VAL A 61 -17.56 30.13 -8.09
N VAL A 62 -18.42 29.27 -7.55
CA VAL A 62 -19.08 28.22 -8.33
C VAL A 62 -20.09 28.84 -9.30
N HIS A 63 -19.82 28.72 -10.57
CA HIS A 63 -20.73 29.15 -11.64
C HIS A 63 -20.69 28.13 -12.80
N SER A 64 -21.57 28.26 -13.76
CA SER A 64 -21.70 27.29 -14.89
C SER A 64 -20.42 27.11 -15.73
N GLY A 65 -19.50 28.07 -15.72
CA GLY A 65 -18.20 28.03 -16.39
C GLY A 65 -17.04 27.53 -15.51
N SER A 66 -17.27 27.19 -14.25
CA SER A 66 -16.20 26.74 -13.34
C SER A 66 -15.63 25.38 -13.77
N PRO A 67 -14.29 25.15 -13.61
CA PRO A 67 -13.68 23.88 -13.97
C PRO A 67 -14.30 22.70 -13.19
N LYS A 68 -14.87 21.75 -13.90
CA LYS A 68 -15.56 20.58 -13.30
C LYS A 68 -14.65 19.74 -12.38
N LEU A 69 -13.34 19.73 -12.61
CA LEU A 69 -12.38 19.05 -11.74
C LEU A 69 -12.24 19.70 -10.35
N LEU A 70 -12.58 20.98 -10.21
CA LEU A 70 -12.53 21.69 -8.92
C LEU A 70 -13.88 21.68 -8.20
N VAL A 71 -14.96 21.83 -8.94
CA VAL A 71 -16.31 22.02 -8.36
C VAL A 71 -17.18 20.76 -8.44
N GLY A 72 -16.71 19.72 -9.14
CA GLY A 72 -17.50 18.52 -9.40
C GLY A 72 -18.50 18.71 -10.55
N THR A 73 -19.23 17.64 -10.87
CA THR A 73 -20.25 17.65 -11.91
C THR A 73 -21.65 17.96 -11.39
N GLY A 74 -21.86 17.90 -10.08
CA GLY A 74 -23.17 18.02 -9.45
C GLY A 74 -24.04 16.76 -9.57
N GLU A 75 -23.59 15.73 -10.28
CA GLU A 75 -24.31 14.48 -10.47
C GLU A 75 -23.52 13.31 -9.88
N GLU A 76 -24.15 12.51 -9.03
CA GLU A 76 -23.56 11.31 -8.41
C GLU A 76 -24.03 10.03 -9.11
N LYS A 77 -23.91 9.97 -10.45
CA LYS A 77 -24.37 8.81 -11.24
C LYS A 77 -23.28 7.76 -11.46
N THR A 78 -22.02 8.19 -11.50
CA THR A 78 -20.90 7.29 -11.80
C THR A 78 -19.74 7.58 -10.87
N HIS A 79 -19.30 6.55 -10.14
CA HIS A 79 -18.18 6.63 -9.22
C HIS A 79 -16.98 5.86 -9.79
N LEU A 80 -15.80 6.47 -9.79
CA LEU A 80 -14.54 5.81 -10.10
C LEU A 80 -13.83 5.42 -8.79
N LEU A 81 -13.73 4.12 -8.55
CA LEU A 81 -12.99 3.59 -7.42
C LEU A 81 -11.61 3.09 -7.86
N ILE A 82 -10.55 3.72 -7.38
CA ILE A 82 -9.17 3.33 -7.66
C ILE A 82 -8.65 2.53 -6.48
N ILE A 83 -8.36 1.25 -6.69
CA ILE A 83 -7.87 0.33 -5.66
C ILE A 83 -6.36 0.12 -5.90
N MET A 84 -5.54 0.53 -4.93
CA MET A 84 -4.10 0.31 -4.96
C MET A 84 -3.77 -0.94 -4.15
N THR A 85 -3.23 -1.96 -4.81
CA THR A 85 -2.85 -3.24 -4.21
C THR A 85 -1.35 -3.46 -4.33
N SER A 86 -0.84 -4.48 -3.64
CA SER A 86 0.55 -4.91 -3.81
C SER A 86 0.69 -5.74 -5.09
N ASP A 87 1.67 -5.41 -5.94
CA ASP A 87 1.99 -6.17 -7.15
C ASP A 87 2.68 -7.49 -6.83
N ARG A 88 3.36 -7.57 -5.68
CA ARG A 88 4.13 -8.73 -5.27
C ARG A 88 3.40 -9.51 -4.19
N GLY A 89 3.47 -10.84 -4.25
CA GLY A 89 2.96 -11.73 -3.22
C GLY A 89 3.66 -11.57 -1.86
N LEU A 90 3.32 -12.40 -0.90
CA LEU A 90 3.78 -12.37 0.50
C LEU A 90 3.30 -11.14 1.28
N CYS A 91 2.17 -10.57 0.89
CA CYS A 91 1.51 -9.45 1.55
C CYS A 91 0.38 -9.87 2.53
N GLY A 92 0.32 -11.16 2.88
CA GLY A 92 -0.77 -11.70 3.72
C GLY A 92 -2.14 -11.49 3.08
N GLY A 93 -3.11 -11.08 3.88
CA GLY A 93 -4.47 -10.79 3.42
C GLY A 93 -4.69 -9.38 2.84
N PHE A 94 -3.63 -8.60 2.63
CA PHE A 94 -3.75 -7.19 2.22
C PHE A 94 -4.60 -7.01 0.96
N ASN A 95 -4.19 -7.62 -0.14
CA ASN A 95 -4.92 -7.50 -1.41
C ASN A 95 -6.34 -8.04 -1.33
N GLY A 96 -6.52 -9.21 -0.72
CA GLY A 96 -7.84 -9.84 -0.58
C GLY A 96 -8.81 -9.01 0.26
N ASN A 97 -8.32 -8.40 1.34
CA ASN A 97 -9.14 -7.56 2.21
C ASN A 97 -9.54 -6.24 1.53
N LEU A 98 -8.62 -5.62 0.77
CA LEU A 98 -8.93 -4.41 -0.01
C LEU A 98 -10.00 -4.69 -1.07
N VAL A 99 -9.83 -5.74 -1.87
CA VAL A 99 -10.80 -6.12 -2.92
C VAL A 99 -12.17 -6.45 -2.30
N ARG A 100 -12.18 -7.18 -1.18
CA ARG A 100 -13.43 -7.49 -0.47
C ARG A 100 -14.15 -6.22 -0.02
N LYS A 101 -13.41 -5.28 0.58
CA LYS A 101 -13.98 -4.01 1.06
C LYS A 101 -14.47 -3.12 -0.09
N ALA A 102 -13.80 -3.17 -1.24
CA ALA A 102 -14.19 -2.39 -2.42
C ALA A 102 -15.46 -2.92 -3.11
N ARG A 103 -15.81 -4.21 -2.89
CA ARG A 103 -17.01 -4.84 -3.45
C ARG A 103 -18.26 -4.73 -2.55
N MET A 104 -18.10 -4.27 -1.32
CA MET A 104 -19.20 -3.96 -0.40
C MET A 104 -19.80 -2.58 -0.65
#